data_956c0f5bc710b966f56332429bec6d22
#
_entry.id   956c0f5bc710b966f56332429bec6d22
#
_cell.length_a   1.000
_cell.length_b   1.000
_cell.length_c   1.000
_cell.angle_alpha   90.00
_cell.angle_beta   90.00
_cell.angle_gamma   90.00
#
_symmetry.space_group_name_H-M   'P 1'
#
loop_
_entity.id
_entity.type
_entity.pdbx_description
1 polymer ?
#
loop_
_entity_poly.entity_id
_entity_poly.type
_entity_poly.pdbx_seq_one_letter_code
_entity_poly.pdbx_strand_id
1 'polypeptide(L)'
;RTAIGAISFLALFVLCATVIAGKKTAMVDCQATGEKLVYDCMIMLTDKTTGAPVLDDEFSVRADMPSMAGVHNVEPVSAHHHQLGMYRARIELEMYGEWVLVMDLTKPQRDRIVRKLVFDTQGSNLSTVIDEGMAMSHKHGEKDADQQD
;
A
#
# COMPACT_ATOMS: atom_id res chain seq x y z
N ARG A 1 68.88 -10.06 26.08
CA ARG A 1 68.24 -10.14 24.75
C ARG A 1 66.74 -10.22 24.95
N THR A 2 66.09 -9.07 24.83
CA THR A 2 64.65 -8.86 25.08
C THR A 2 63.93 -8.96 23.78
N ALA A 3 62.99 -9.90 23.65
CA ALA A 3 62.07 -10.03 22.52
C ALA A 3 60.76 -9.31 22.85
N ILE A 4 60.46 -8.25 22.09
CA ILE A 4 59.25 -7.45 22.20
C ILE A 4 58.24 -8.12 21.27
N GLY A 5 57.20 -8.74 21.85
CA GLY A 5 56.07 -9.27 21.11
C GLY A 5 55.09 -8.16 20.72
N ALA A 6 54.90 -7.94 19.43
CA ALA A 6 53.89 -7.04 18.92
C ALA A 6 52.52 -7.70 18.97
N ILE A 7 51.64 -7.19 19.84
CA ILE A 7 50.23 -7.59 19.88
C ILE A 7 49.49 -6.74 18.85
N SER A 8 49.12 -7.38 17.73
CA SER A 8 48.28 -6.80 16.67
C SER A 8 46.82 -6.82 17.10
N PHE A 9 46.29 -5.68 17.49
CA PHE A 9 44.86 -5.51 17.80
C PHE A 9 44.10 -5.38 16.48
N LEU A 10 43.51 -6.49 16.06
CA LEU A 10 42.59 -6.50 14.92
C LEU A 10 41.25 -5.91 15.38
N ALA A 11 41.03 -4.62 15.14
CA ALA A 11 39.74 -3.97 15.41
C ALA A 11 38.68 -4.46 14.40
N LEU A 12 37.80 -5.32 14.87
CA LEU A 12 36.65 -5.79 14.12
C LEU A 12 35.61 -4.67 14.06
N PHE A 13 35.58 -3.93 12.96
CA PHE A 13 34.57 -2.92 12.70
C PHE A 13 33.27 -3.65 12.33
N VAL A 14 32.36 -3.80 13.28
CA VAL A 14 31.00 -4.25 13.01
C VAL A 14 30.27 -3.10 12.34
N LEU A 15 30.10 -3.17 11.02
CA LEU A 15 29.22 -2.27 10.28
C LEU A 15 27.79 -2.61 10.70
N CYS A 16 27.23 -1.82 11.62
CA CYS A 16 25.81 -1.85 11.94
C CYS A 16 25.08 -1.19 10.76
N ALA A 17 24.61 -2.00 9.79
CA ALA A 17 23.74 -1.51 8.73
C ALA A 17 22.41 -1.11 9.36
N THR A 18 22.16 0.19 9.51
CA THR A 18 20.85 0.71 9.87
C THR A 18 19.91 0.44 8.72
N VAL A 19 19.03 -0.55 8.87
CA VAL A 19 17.93 -0.78 7.94
C VAL A 19 16.98 0.40 8.08
N ILE A 20 17.07 1.34 7.14
CA ILE A 20 16.09 2.41 7.00
C ILE A 20 14.85 1.75 6.42
N ALA A 21 13.83 1.57 7.25
CA ALA A 21 12.54 1.08 6.77
C ALA A 21 11.93 2.09 5.81
N GLY A 22 11.90 1.73 4.55
CA GLY A 22 11.30 2.53 3.49
C GLY A 22 9.79 2.61 3.65
N LYS A 23 9.19 3.71 3.16
CA LYS A 23 7.75 3.86 3.07
C LYS A 23 7.20 2.85 2.08
N LYS A 24 6.17 2.09 2.47
CA LYS A 24 5.58 1.04 1.64
C LYS A 24 4.40 1.55 0.83
N THR A 25 4.13 0.89 -0.28
CA THR A 25 2.93 1.09 -1.08
C THR A 25 2.33 -0.26 -1.45
N ALA A 26 1.04 -0.28 -1.75
CA ALA A 26 0.33 -1.48 -2.15
C ALA A 26 -0.36 -1.28 -3.49
N MET A 27 -0.30 -2.26 -4.34
CA MET A 27 -1.22 -2.41 -5.47
C MET A 27 -2.22 -3.51 -5.09
N VAL A 28 -3.50 -3.27 -5.31
CA VAL A 28 -4.57 -4.20 -4.93
C VAL A 28 -5.42 -4.49 -6.14
N ASP A 29 -5.65 -5.76 -6.40
CA ASP A 29 -6.56 -6.27 -7.41
C ASP A 29 -7.46 -7.31 -6.77
N CYS A 30 -8.78 -7.11 -6.82
CA CYS A 30 -9.75 -8.01 -6.23
C CYS A 30 -10.69 -8.55 -7.30
N GLN A 31 -10.90 -9.85 -7.31
CA GLN A 31 -11.78 -10.54 -8.24
C GLN A 31 -12.93 -11.19 -7.50
N ALA A 32 -14.12 -11.14 -8.08
CA ALA A 32 -15.30 -11.81 -7.54
C ALA A 32 -15.09 -13.34 -7.54
N THR A 33 -15.51 -14.00 -6.47
CA THR A 33 -15.29 -15.45 -6.30
C THR A 33 -16.43 -16.30 -6.87
N GLY A 34 -17.55 -15.71 -7.27
CA GLY A 34 -18.79 -16.39 -7.59
C GLY A 34 -19.79 -16.41 -6.41
N GLU A 35 -19.33 -16.22 -5.19
CA GLU A 35 -20.19 -15.91 -4.04
C GLU A 35 -20.49 -14.40 -4.05
N LYS A 36 -21.75 -14.06 -3.76
CA LYS A 36 -22.18 -12.66 -3.77
C LYS A 36 -21.40 -11.84 -2.75
N LEU A 37 -20.78 -10.74 -3.21
CA LEU A 37 -20.02 -9.79 -2.39
C LEU A 37 -18.76 -10.37 -1.72
N VAL A 38 -18.29 -11.52 -2.16
CA VAL A 38 -17.04 -12.14 -1.70
C VAL A 38 -15.97 -11.99 -2.78
N TYR A 39 -14.82 -11.49 -2.39
CA TYR A 39 -13.71 -11.18 -3.29
C TYR A 39 -12.40 -11.79 -2.82
N ASP A 40 -11.66 -12.38 -3.75
CA ASP A 40 -10.26 -12.77 -3.55
C ASP A 40 -9.37 -11.62 -4.02
N CYS A 41 -8.67 -11.00 -3.08
CA CYS A 41 -7.80 -9.86 -3.32
C CYS A 41 -6.34 -10.29 -3.36
N MET A 42 -5.65 -9.92 -4.43
CA MET A 42 -4.19 -9.99 -4.54
C MET A 42 -3.60 -8.62 -4.20
N ILE A 43 -2.70 -8.58 -3.26
CA ILE A 43 -2.07 -7.37 -2.75
C ILE A 43 -0.58 -7.48 -2.98
N MET A 44 -0.02 -6.60 -3.80
CA MET A 44 1.42 -6.51 -4.01
C MET A 44 1.97 -5.36 -3.16
N LEU A 45 2.83 -5.69 -2.20
CA LEU A 45 3.55 -4.69 -1.41
C LEU A 45 4.92 -4.41 -2.01
N THR A 46 5.23 -3.14 -2.17
CA THR A 46 6.54 -2.69 -2.63
C THR A 46 7.06 -1.56 -1.75
N ASP A 47 8.38 -1.49 -1.62
CA ASP A 47 9.05 -0.32 -1.07
C ASP A 47 8.88 0.86 -2.03
N LYS A 48 8.39 1.99 -1.54
CA LYS A 48 8.07 3.15 -2.39
C LYS A 48 9.30 3.80 -3.00
N THR A 49 10.46 3.65 -2.37
CA THR A 49 11.70 4.28 -2.79
C THR A 49 12.45 3.44 -3.81
N THR A 50 12.51 2.14 -3.57
CA THR A 50 13.32 1.21 -4.40
C THR A 50 12.48 0.47 -5.42
N GLY A 51 11.15 0.36 -5.22
CA GLY A 51 10.25 -0.48 -6.01
C GLY A 51 10.41 -1.97 -5.70
N ALA A 52 11.28 -2.34 -4.75
CA ALA A 52 11.51 -3.73 -4.40
C ALA A 52 10.27 -4.36 -3.74
N PRO A 53 9.96 -5.64 -4.01
CA PRO A 53 8.88 -6.34 -3.34
C PRO A 53 9.17 -6.51 -1.85
N VAL A 54 8.14 -6.37 -1.02
CA VAL A 54 8.21 -6.56 0.43
C VAL A 54 7.75 -7.97 0.75
N LEU A 55 8.62 -8.78 1.38
CA LEU A 55 8.44 -10.24 1.45
C LEU A 55 7.88 -10.74 2.78
N ASP A 56 8.19 -10.08 3.90
CA ASP A 56 8.01 -10.64 5.24
C ASP A 56 7.08 -9.79 6.12
N ASP A 57 6.12 -9.12 5.50
CA ASP A 57 5.17 -8.31 6.24
C ASP A 57 3.97 -9.14 6.71
N GLU A 58 3.57 -8.89 7.95
CA GLU A 58 2.30 -9.37 8.50
C GLU A 58 1.33 -8.19 8.59
N PHE A 59 0.14 -8.37 8.05
CA PHE A 59 -0.89 -7.33 8.08
C PHE A 59 -2.30 -7.90 7.98
N SER A 60 -3.25 -7.12 8.41
CA SER A 60 -4.68 -7.34 8.18
C SER A 60 -5.22 -6.34 7.18
N VAL A 61 -6.28 -6.74 6.50
CA VAL A 61 -7.05 -5.91 5.58
C VAL A 61 -8.41 -5.65 6.20
N ARG A 62 -8.75 -4.38 6.34
CA ARG A 62 -10.05 -3.92 6.79
C ARG A 62 -10.70 -3.13 5.66
N ALA A 63 -12.00 -3.30 5.49
CA ALA A 63 -12.80 -2.52 4.54
C ALA A 63 -13.69 -1.52 5.28
N ASP A 64 -13.75 -0.30 4.77
CA ASP A 64 -14.64 0.74 5.29
C ASP A 64 -15.27 1.49 4.12
N MET A 65 -16.49 1.98 4.30
CA MET A 65 -17.22 2.73 3.28
C MET A 65 -17.27 4.22 3.67
N PRO A 66 -16.53 5.08 2.97
CA PRO A 66 -16.42 6.50 3.37
C PRO A 66 -17.75 7.25 3.34
N SER A 67 -18.66 6.88 2.42
CA SER A 67 -19.99 7.49 2.32
C SER A 67 -20.92 7.14 3.49
N MET A 68 -20.62 6.05 4.22
CA MET A 68 -21.40 5.55 5.35
C MET A 68 -20.49 5.06 6.46
N ALA A 69 -19.54 5.89 6.87
CA ALA A 69 -18.54 5.54 7.88
C ALA A 69 -19.17 5.03 9.19
N GLY A 70 -18.71 3.86 9.62
CA GLY A 70 -19.17 3.22 10.85
C GLY A 70 -20.53 2.53 10.78
N VAL A 71 -21.19 2.52 9.61
CA VAL A 71 -22.45 1.79 9.39
C VAL A 71 -22.18 0.33 9.05
N HIS A 72 -21.12 0.08 8.32
CA HIS A 72 -20.70 -1.25 7.89
C HIS A 72 -19.59 -1.76 8.79
N ASN A 73 -19.75 -2.96 9.33
CA ASN A 73 -18.79 -3.57 10.25
C ASN A 73 -18.16 -4.81 9.58
N VAL A 74 -17.35 -4.57 8.56
CA VAL A 74 -16.60 -5.63 7.90
C VAL A 74 -15.43 -6.06 8.79
N GLU A 75 -15.43 -7.34 9.18
CA GLU A 75 -14.37 -7.91 10.02
C GLU A 75 -13.02 -7.85 9.32
N PRO A 76 -11.96 -7.42 10.02
CA PRO A 76 -10.61 -7.44 9.47
C PRO A 76 -10.16 -8.87 9.16
N VAL A 77 -9.56 -9.06 8.00
CA VAL A 77 -9.02 -10.37 7.57
C VAL A 77 -7.50 -10.31 7.49
N SER A 78 -6.84 -11.39 7.91
CA SER A 78 -5.38 -11.50 7.77
C SER A 78 -5.01 -11.74 6.31
N ALA A 79 -4.01 -11.03 5.83
CA ALA A 79 -3.40 -11.30 4.54
C ALA A 79 -2.37 -12.43 4.68
N HIS A 80 -2.38 -13.34 3.72
CA HIS A 80 -1.48 -14.48 3.68
C HIS A 80 -0.47 -14.30 2.55
N HIS A 81 0.81 -14.48 2.87
CA HIS A 81 1.87 -14.45 1.85
C HIS A 81 1.60 -15.52 0.79
N HIS A 82 1.65 -15.12 -0.47
CA HIS A 82 1.44 -16.01 -1.62
C HIS A 82 2.75 -16.27 -2.35
N GLN A 83 3.41 -15.23 -2.86
CA GLN A 83 4.74 -15.30 -3.48
C GLN A 83 5.33 -13.88 -3.65
N LEU A 84 6.67 -13.77 -3.65
CA LEU A 84 7.44 -12.58 -4.03
C LEU A 84 6.76 -11.22 -3.80
N GLY A 85 6.43 -10.90 -2.54
CA GLY A 85 5.79 -9.63 -2.18
C GLY A 85 4.29 -9.57 -2.51
N MET A 86 3.71 -10.68 -2.96
CA MET A 86 2.26 -10.81 -3.15
C MET A 86 1.61 -11.51 -1.97
N TYR A 87 0.48 -10.95 -1.56
CA TYR A 87 -0.34 -11.45 -0.47
C TYR A 87 -1.76 -11.66 -0.96
N ARG A 88 -2.46 -12.61 -0.37
CA ARG A 88 -3.86 -12.88 -0.64
C ARG A 88 -4.70 -12.59 0.59
N ALA A 89 -5.82 -11.92 0.39
CA ALA A 89 -6.85 -11.73 1.39
C ALA A 89 -8.21 -12.00 0.76
N ARG A 90 -9.09 -12.73 1.47
CA ARG A 90 -10.48 -12.92 1.05
C ARG A 90 -11.35 -11.99 1.89
N ILE A 91 -12.04 -11.09 1.23
CA ILE A 91 -12.90 -10.10 1.88
C ILE A 91 -14.35 -10.32 1.50
N GLU A 92 -15.23 -10.12 2.47
CA GLU A 92 -16.66 -10.13 2.28
C GLU A 92 -17.18 -8.71 2.53
N LEU A 93 -17.87 -8.14 1.55
CA LEU A 93 -18.45 -6.81 1.64
C LEU A 93 -19.96 -6.92 1.82
N GLU A 94 -20.58 -5.87 2.33
CA GLU A 94 -22.02 -5.85 2.55
C GLU A 94 -22.80 -5.33 1.34
N MET A 95 -22.12 -4.57 0.45
CA MET A 95 -22.74 -4.02 -0.76
C MET A 95 -21.70 -3.68 -1.82
N TYR A 96 -22.14 -3.47 -3.04
CA TYR A 96 -21.34 -2.92 -4.13
C TYR A 96 -21.12 -1.42 -3.93
N GLY A 97 -20.06 -0.88 -4.51
CA GLY A 97 -19.76 0.54 -4.49
C GLY A 97 -18.32 0.85 -4.10
N GLU A 98 -18.11 2.08 -3.66
CA GLU A 98 -16.79 2.58 -3.29
C GLU A 98 -16.45 2.21 -1.85
N TRP A 99 -15.31 1.52 -1.69
CA TRP A 99 -14.76 1.09 -0.41
C TRP A 99 -13.32 1.56 -0.26
N VAL A 100 -12.92 1.77 0.97
CA VAL A 100 -11.53 2.00 1.34
C VAL A 100 -11.00 0.73 1.99
N LEU A 101 -9.99 0.13 1.37
CA LEU A 101 -9.23 -0.96 1.99
C LEU A 101 -8.07 -0.37 2.79
N VAL A 102 -8.01 -0.72 4.05
CA VAL A 102 -6.97 -0.32 4.98
C VAL A 102 -6.13 -1.55 5.31
N MET A 103 -4.88 -1.53 4.90
CA MET A 103 -3.90 -2.55 5.27
C MET A 103 -3.14 -2.06 6.50
N ASP A 104 -3.42 -2.68 7.64
CA ASP A 104 -2.77 -2.39 8.92
C ASP A 104 -1.59 -3.35 9.10
N LEU A 105 -0.37 -2.87 8.79
CA LEU A 105 0.86 -3.64 8.90
C LEU A 105 1.29 -3.69 10.37
N THR A 106 1.67 -4.87 10.82
CA THR A 106 2.06 -5.12 12.22
C THR A 106 3.52 -5.52 12.37
N LYS A 107 4.09 -6.21 11.39
CA LYS A 107 5.49 -6.63 11.37
C LYS A 107 6.10 -6.42 9.97
N PRO A 108 7.40 -6.23 9.89
CA PRO A 108 8.37 -6.00 10.97
C PRO A 108 8.19 -4.63 11.64
N GLN A 109 7.48 -3.73 10.97
CA GLN A 109 7.17 -2.38 11.49
C GLN A 109 5.70 -2.07 11.28
N ARG A 110 5.14 -1.31 12.22
CA ARG A 110 3.78 -0.80 12.09
C ARG A 110 3.73 0.27 11.00
N ASP A 111 2.82 0.08 10.07
CA ASP A 111 2.51 1.04 9.01
C ASP A 111 1.04 0.86 8.60
N ARG A 112 0.52 1.84 7.87
CA ARG A 112 -0.84 1.80 7.36
C ARG A 112 -0.86 2.24 5.92
N ILE A 113 -1.42 1.39 5.07
CA ILE A 113 -1.62 1.68 3.64
C ILE A 113 -3.12 1.70 3.36
N VAL A 114 -3.57 2.73 2.66
CA VAL A 114 -4.97 2.92 2.33
C VAL A 114 -5.14 2.91 0.81
N ARG A 115 -6.14 2.18 0.32
CA ARG A 115 -6.52 2.13 -1.10
C ARG A 115 -8.02 2.28 -1.26
N LYS A 116 -8.42 3.13 -2.17
CA LYS A 116 -9.79 3.36 -2.53
C LYS A 116 -10.12 2.59 -3.80
N LEU A 117 -11.13 1.74 -3.73
CA LEU A 117 -11.54 0.83 -4.80
C LEU A 117 -13.06 0.89 -4.98
N VAL A 118 -13.51 0.68 -6.19
CA VAL A 118 -14.93 0.47 -6.50
C VAL A 118 -15.15 -0.99 -6.79
N PHE A 119 -16.06 -1.62 -6.06
CA PHE A 119 -16.41 -3.03 -6.18
C PHE A 119 -17.72 -3.21 -6.92
N ASP A 120 -17.73 -4.14 -7.85
CA ASP A 120 -18.90 -4.56 -8.63
C ASP A 120 -19.00 -6.09 -8.69
N THR A 121 -19.85 -6.60 -9.58
CA THR A 121 -20.08 -8.05 -9.76
C THR A 121 -18.89 -8.81 -10.34
N GLN A 122 -17.91 -8.11 -10.89
CA GLN A 122 -16.73 -8.71 -11.53
C GLN A 122 -15.51 -8.65 -10.60
N GLY A 123 -15.40 -7.61 -9.80
CA GLY A 123 -14.23 -7.40 -8.93
C GLY A 123 -14.09 -5.96 -8.50
N SER A 124 -12.84 -5.52 -8.34
CA SER A 124 -12.53 -4.15 -7.99
C SER A 124 -11.87 -3.41 -9.14
N ASN A 125 -12.20 -2.13 -9.24
CA ASN A 125 -11.51 -1.18 -10.09
C ASN A 125 -10.91 -0.08 -9.20
N LEU A 126 -9.73 0.42 -9.57
CA LEU A 126 -9.18 1.59 -8.91
C LEU A 126 -10.18 2.73 -9.05
N SER A 127 -10.59 3.29 -7.92
CA SER A 127 -11.32 4.55 -7.95
C SER A 127 -10.37 5.59 -8.55
N THR A 128 -10.72 6.11 -9.73
CA THR A 128 -9.99 7.20 -10.40
C THR A 128 -10.25 8.54 -9.72
N VAL A 129 -10.32 8.57 -8.40
CA VAL A 129 -10.18 9.81 -7.68
C VAL A 129 -8.68 10.06 -7.58
N ILE A 130 -8.22 10.92 -8.45
CA ILE A 130 -6.93 11.56 -8.45
C ILE A 130 -6.55 11.87 -6.99
N ASP A 131 -5.38 11.38 -6.60
CA ASP A 131 -4.68 11.88 -5.41
C ASP A 131 -4.53 13.40 -5.58
N GLU A 132 -5.47 14.18 -5.03
CA GLU A 132 -5.42 15.64 -5.02
C GLU A 132 -4.30 16.10 -4.08
N GLY A 133 -3.10 15.80 -4.47
CA GLY A 133 -1.87 16.17 -3.80
C GLY A 133 -0.81 16.72 -4.75
N MET A 134 -1.13 17.04 -6.02
CA MET A 134 -0.18 17.74 -6.89
C MET A 134 -0.84 18.73 -7.82
N ALA A 135 -0.56 20.00 -7.49
CA ALA A 135 -0.43 21.13 -8.38
C ALA A 135 -1.68 21.63 -9.11
N MET A 136 -2.35 22.57 -8.49
CA MET A 136 -3.00 23.66 -9.21
C MET A 136 -1.93 24.45 -9.97
N SER A 137 -1.71 24.09 -11.21
CA SER A 137 -1.13 25.02 -12.18
C SER A 137 -2.28 25.81 -12.80
N HIS A 138 -2.51 26.99 -12.26
CA HIS A 138 -3.33 28.00 -12.92
C HIS A 138 -2.66 28.37 -14.23
N LYS A 139 -3.19 27.88 -15.33
CA LYS A 139 -2.98 28.49 -16.61
C LYS A 139 -4.09 29.48 -16.84
N HIS A 140 -3.78 30.76 -16.58
CA HIS A 140 -4.56 31.92 -17.00
C HIS A 140 -4.68 31.81 -18.52
N GLY A 141 -5.90 31.61 -18.98
CA GLY A 141 -6.25 31.75 -20.37
C GLY A 141 -6.29 33.24 -20.73
N GLU A 142 -5.42 33.59 -21.63
CA GLU A 142 -5.38 34.83 -22.35
C GLU A 142 -6.68 35.03 -23.10
N LYS A 143 -7.32 36.13 -22.77
CA LYS A 143 -8.39 36.71 -23.59
C LYS A 143 -7.74 37.44 -24.75
N ASP A 144 -7.96 37.01 -25.94
CA ASP A 144 -7.84 37.87 -27.09
C ASP A 144 -9.24 38.28 -27.55
N ALA A 145 -9.47 39.54 -27.31
CA ALA A 145 -10.51 40.34 -27.95
C ALA A 145 -9.91 40.90 -29.23
N ASP A 146 -10.60 40.70 -30.33
CA ASP A 146 -10.60 41.55 -31.51
C ASP A 146 -11.89 41.24 -32.26
N GLN A 147 -12.85 42.02 -32.31
CA GLN A 147 -13.09 43.40 -32.71
C GLN A 147 -13.01 43.60 -34.26
N GLN A 148 -14.08 44.18 -34.77
CA GLN A 148 -14.27 44.92 -36.05
C GLN A 148 -14.71 44.03 -37.22
N ASP A 149 -15.75 44.32 -37.96
CA ASP A 149 -16.54 45.53 -38.33
C ASP A 149 -17.95 45.14 -38.66
#